data_d041c7ee65826395686e0ad4e4e49e73
#
_entry.id   d041c7ee65826395686e0ad4e4e49e73
#
_cell.length_a   1.000
_cell.length_b   1.000
_cell.length_c   1.000
_cell.angle_alpha   90.00
_cell.angle_beta   90.00
_cell.angle_gamma   90.00
#
_symmetry.space_group_name_H-M   'P 1'
#
loop_
_entity.id
_entity.type
_entity.pdbx_description
1 polymer ?
#
loop_
_entity_poly.entity_id
_entity_poly.type
_entity_poly.pdbx_seq_one_letter_code
_entity_poly.pdbx_strand_id
1 'polypeptide(L)'
;YVVADAGYDSHENLTWLKNNHYLSCIKPQYYEKAKTRTWFKDISKARNMEYIPKEDAFTCAKGRKLKYAFTRKAENKTGFVSERKVYICESCNRCGYKKKCQRYVKPTTENPVKRIEITPAYDAVLAENQNRLLSDTGIQLRMNRSIQVEGAFGVLKQDLGFRRLLHRGSGNVHKMLYLLSMGFNLAKLHNRIQAGRVNTTLFTAKQTA
;
A
#
# COMPACT_ATOMS: atom_id res chain seq x y z
N TYR A 1 -9.67 -13.43 4.58
CA TYR A 1 -9.26 -12.04 4.36
C TYR A 1 -7.95 -11.74 5.07
N VAL A 2 -7.02 -11.08 4.36
CA VAL A 2 -5.78 -10.53 4.95
C VAL A 2 -5.87 -9.01 4.92
N VAL A 3 -5.91 -8.43 6.12
CA VAL A 3 -6.05 -6.97 6.31
C VAL A 3 -4.73 -6.42 6.84
N ALA A 4 -4.11 -5.52 6.10
CA ALA A 4 -2.82 -4.97 6.48
C ALA A 4 -2.67 -3.48 6.14
N ASP A 5 -1.61 -2.85 6.67
CA ASP A 5 -1.27 -1.45 6.40
C ASP A 5 -0.67 -1.25 5.02
N ALA A 6 -0.58 0.01 4.63
CA ALA A 6 0.03 0.46 3.39
C ALA A 6 1.51 0.03 3.24
N GLY A 7 2.21 -0.27 4.34
CA GLY A 7 3.58 -0.81 4.30
C GLY A 7 3.68 -2.19 3.64
N TYR A 8 2.58 -2.93 3.60
CA TYR A 8 2.50 -4.25 2.96
C TYR A 8 2.00 -4.20 1.51
N ASP A 9 1.68 -3.01 0.98
CA ASP A 9 1.27 -2.84 -0.41
C ASP A 9 2.49 -2.99 -1.34
N SER A 10 2.62 -4.16 -1.92
CA SER A 10 3.60 -4.46 -2.97
C SER A 10 3.01 -5.41 -4.01
N HIS A 11 3.55 -5.37 -5.23
CA HIS A 11 3.15 -6.30 -6.29
C HIS A 11 3.35 -7.75 -5.87
N GLU A 12 4.48 -8.05 -5.26
CA GLU A 12 4.83 -9.37 -4.75
C GLU A 12 3.81 -9.88 -3.73
N ASN A 13 3.53 -9.09 -2.68
CA ASN A 13 2.59 -9.48 -1.62
C ASN A 13 1.17 -9.70 -2.16
N LEU A 14 0.66 -8.79 -2.98
CA LEU A 14 -0.69 -8.93 -3.54
C LEU A 14 -0.79 -10.13 -4.49
N THR A 15 0.25 -10.39 -5.29
CA THR A 15 0.30 -11.55 -6.17
C THR A 15 0.39 -12.84 -5.36
N TRP A 16 1.24 -12.87 -4.33
CA TRP A 16 1.36 -14.03 -3.45
C TRP A 16 0.03 -14.36 -2.75
N LEU A 17 -0.65 -13.35 -2.21
CA LEU A 17 -1.96 -13.53 -1.59
C LEU A 17 -2.98 -14.08 -2.58
N LYS A 18 -3.05 -13.53 -3.79
CA LYS A 18 -3.95 -14.01 -4.84
C LYS A 18 -3.67 -15.46 -5.22
N ASN A 19 -2.40 -15.82 -5.42
CA ASN A 19 -2.00 -17.18 -5.80
C ASN A 19 -2.27 -18.21 -4.70
N ASN A 20 -2.29 -17.78 -3.44
CA ASN A 20 -2.64 -18.64 -2.29
C ASN A 20 -4.11 -18.52 -1.87
N HIS A 21 -4.98 -17.98 -2.75
CA HIS A 21 -6.41 -17.85 -2.55
C HIS A 21 -6.83 -17.00 -1.33
N TYR A 22 -5.96 -16.08 -0.89
CA TYR A 22 -6.30 -15.10 0.15
C TYR A 22 -6.91 -13.84 -0.46
N LEU A 23 -7.93 -13.32 0.19
CA LEU A 23 -8.58 -12.06 -0.18
C LEU A 23 -7.87 -10.90 0.53
N SER A 24 -7.11 -10.11 -0.22
CA SER A 24 -6.40 -8.95 0.31
C SER A 24 -7.33 -7.75 0.56
N CYS A 25 -7.14 -7.07 1.69
CA CYS A 25 -7.71 -5.77 2.03
C CYS A 25 -6.58 -4.86 2.55
N ILE A 26 -5.62 -4.53 1.68
CA ILE A 26 -4.42 -3.76 2.02
C ILE A 26 -4.55 -2.35 1.47
N LYS A 27 -4.34 -1.33 2.32
CA LYS A 27 -4.35 0.06 1.85
C LYS A 27 -3.19 0.31 0.88
N PRO A 28 -3.43 0.86 -0.33
CA PRO A 28 -2.35 1.30 -1.21
C PRO A 28 -1.48 2.36 -0.54
N GLN A 29 -0.18 2.37 -0.83
CA GLN A 29 0.77 3.35 -0.25
C GLN A 29 0.38 4.80 -0.50
N TYR A 30 -0.34 5.05 -1.59
CA TYR A 30 -0.84 6.38 -1.93
C TYR A 30 -2.27 6.66 -1.45
N TYR A 31 -2.92 5.74 -0.73
CA TYR A 31 -4.35 5.80 -0.37
C TYR A 31 -4.75 7.13 0.28
N GLU A 32 -4.03 7.60 1.28
CA GLU A 32 -4.34 8.87 1.95
C GLU A 32 -3.95 10.08 1.08
N LYS A 33 -2.83 9.98 0.37
CA LYS A 33 -2.38 11.04 -0.56
C LYS A 33 -3.33 11.22 -1.72
N ALA A 34 -3.92 10.13 -2.23
CA ALA A 34 -4.88 10.15 -3.33
C ALA A 34 -6.19 10.89 -3.01
N LYS A 35 -6.49 11.18 -1.74
CA LYS A 35 -7.64 11.98 -1.33
C LYS A 35 -7.40 13.49 -1.46
N THR A 36 -6.16 13.90 -1.68
CA THR A 36 -5.77 15.31 -1.69
C THR A 36 -5.84 15.92 -3.10
N ARG A 37 -6.31 17.17 -3.19
CA ARG A 37 -6.34 17.94 -4.46
C ARG A 37 -4.95 18.05 -5.12
N THR A 38 -3.90 18.10 -4.31
CA THR A 38 -2.50 18.14 -4.78
C THR A 38 -2.09 16.88 -5.53
N TRP A 39 -2.59 15.73 -5.12
CA TRP A 39 -2.34 14.46 -5.80
C TRP A 39 -2.91 14.43 -7.21
N PHE A 40 -4.17 14.81 -7.37
CA PHE A 40 -4.85 14.83 -8.68
C PHE A 40 -4.24 15.84 -9.64
N LYS A 41 -3.71 16.96 -9.12
CA LYS A 41 -3.03 17.98 -9.92
C LYS A 41 -1.57 17.65 -10.26
N ASP A 42 -1.05 16.54 -9.75
CA ASP A 42 0.34 16.15 -9.98
C ASP A 42 0.53 15.53 -11.38
N ILE A 43 0.90 16.36 -12.33
CA ILE A 43 1.15 15.96 -13.73
C ILE A 43 2.38 15.05 -13.92
N SER A 44 3.18 14.84 -12.88
CA SER A 44 4.33 13.94 -12.95
C SER A 44 3.95 12.46 -12.86
N LYS A 45 2.75 12.15 -12.37
CA LYS A 45 2.28 10.79 -12.08
C LYS A 45 1.55 10.17 -13.27
N ALA A 46 1.94 8.96 -13.65
CA ALA A 46 1.29 8.20 -14.71
C ALA A 46 -0.22 7.97 -14.43
N ARG A 47 -0.60 7.77 -13.16
CA ARG A 47 -2.00 7.55 -12.75
C ARG A 47 -2.92 8.76 -13.00
N ASN A 48 -2.35 9.95 -13.19
CA ASN A 48 -3.09 11.18 -13.49
C ASN A 48 -3.03 11.54 -14.98
N MET A 49 -2.47 10.66 -15.81
CA MET A 49 -2.46 10.82 -17.27
C MET A 49 -3.61 10.02 -17.87
N GLU A 50 -4.22 10.56 -18.89
CA GLU A 50 -5.25 9.86 -19.66
C GLU A 50 -4.61 8.76 -20.50
N TYR A 51 -5.15 7.55 -20.41
CA TYR A 51 -4.74 6.42 -21.24
C TYR A 51 -5.68 6.29 -22.44
N ILE A 52 -5.12 6.16 -23.63
CA ILE A 52 -5.85 5.97 -24.89
C ILE A 52 -5.70 4.51 -25.31
N PRO A 53 -6.71 3.63 -25.05
CA PRO A 53 -6.59 2.19 -25.33
C PRO A 53 -6.34 1.84 -26.80
N LYS A 54 -6.97 2.60 -27.72
CA LYS A 54 -6.84 2.36 -29.17
C LYS A 54 -5.42 2.54 -29.69
N GLU A 55 -4.61 3.35 -29.03
CA GLU A 55 -3.26 3.69 -29.47
C GLU A 55 -2.18 3.11 -28.52
N ASP A 56 -2.58 2.44 -27.45
CA ASP A 56 -1.69 2.04 -26.34
C ASP A 56 -0.76 3.18 -25.94
N ALA A 57 -1.33 4.35 -25.64
CA ALA A 57 -0.60 5.57 -25.34
C ALA A 57 -1.22 6.36 -24.19
N PHE A 58 -0.39 7.16 -23.51
CA PHE A 58 -0.84 8.11 -22.49
C PHE A 58 -0.73 9.54 -22.99
N THR A 59 -1.65 10.40 -22.55
CA THR A 59 -1.60 11.84 -22.86
C THR A 59 -0.99 12.63 -21.71
N CYS A 60 0.07 13.42 -21.99
CA CYS A 60 0.67 14.28 -20.97
C CYS A 60 -0.09 15.62 -20.82
N ALA A 61 0.21 16.39 -19.78
CA ALA A 61 -0.41 17.68 -19.50
C ALA A 61 -0.25 18.75 -20.62
N LYS A 62 0.65 18.56 -21.58
CA LYS A 62 0.81 19.38 -22.79
C LYS A 62 -0.01 18.86 -23.98
N GLY A 63 -0.74 17.75 -23.82
CA GLY A 63 -1.46 17.09 -24.90
C GLY A 63 -0.59 16.21 -25.81
N ARG A 64 0.68 15.99 -25.48
CA ARG A 64 1.57 15.11 -26.25
C ARG A 64 1.41 13.67 -25.81
N LYS A 65 1.62 12.73 -26.73
CA LYS A 65 1.46 11.30 -26.49
C LYS A 65 2.75 10.69 -25.93
N LEU A 66 2.58 9.82 -24.95
CA LEU A 66 3.61 8.87 -24.52
C LEU A 66 3.24 7.54 -25.14
N LYS A 67 3.99 7.09 -26.13
CA LYS A 67 3.77 5.84 -26.85
C LYS A 67 4.50 4.71 -26.15
N TYR A 68 3.94 3.49 -26.28
CA TYR A 68 4.63 2.28 -25.88
C TYR A 68 5.99 2.18 -26.60
N ALA A 69 7.03 1.92 -25.85
CA ALA A 69 8.38 1.78 -26.39
C ALA A 69 8.87 0.32 -26.29
N PHE A 70 8.82 -0.25 -25.11
CA PHE A 70 9.23 -1.64 -24.86
C PHE A 70 8.74 -2.13 -23.51
N THR A 71 8.81 -3.44 -23.30
CA THR A 71 8.62 -4.08 -22.00
C THR A 71 9.97 -4.49 -21.43
N ARG A 72 10.18 -4.22 -20.14
CA ARG A 72 11.37 -4.69 -19.43
C ARG A 72 10.99 -5.54 -18.23
N LYS A 73 11.81 -6.51 -17.91
CA LYS A 73 11.75 -7.24 -16.64
C LYS A 73 12.47 -6.43 -15.56
N ALA A 74 11.89 -6.38 -14.39
CA ALA A 74 12.47 -5.74 -13.22
C ALA A 74 12.39 -6.70 -12.05
N GLU A 75 13.53 -7.01 -11.49
CA GLU A 75 13.67 -7.85 -10.31
C GLU A 75 13.82 -6.96 -9.06
N ASN A 76 13.18 -7.31 -7.97
CA ASN A 76 13.33 -6.66 -6.69
C ASN A 76 14.41 -7.35 -5.83
N LYS A 77 14.63 -6.84 -4.61
CA LYS A 77 15.64 -7.40 -3.70
C LYS A 77 15.32 -8.82 -3.19
N THR A 78 14.08 -9.26 -3.31
CA THR A 78 13.62 -10.60 -2.89
C THR A 78 13.64 -11.61 -4.02
N GLY A 79 14.08 -11.23 -5.22
CA GLY A 79 14.08 -12.07 -6.42
C GLY A 79 12.75 -12.07 -7.18
N PHE A 80 11.74 -11.31 -6.73
CA PHE A 80 10.47 -11.22 -7.45
C PHE A 80 10.61 -10.44 -8.75
N VAL A 81 10.27 -11.08 -9.88
CA VAL A 81 10.36 -10.50 -11.22
C VAL A 81 9.01 -9.95 -11.66
N SER A 82 8.99 -8.71 -12.12
CA SER A 82 7.81 -8.05 -12.69
C SER A 82 8.07 -7.51 -14.09
N GLU A 83 7.08 -7.61 -14.96
CA GLU A 83 7.13 -7.01 -16.28
C GLU A 83 6.55 -5.59 -16.24
N ARG A 84 7.31 -4.65 -16.78
CA ARG A 84 6.95 -3.23 -16.83
C ARG A 84 6.91 -2.75 -18.26
N LYS A 85 5.75 -2.28 -18.69
CA LYS A 85 5.61 -1.55 -19.95
C LYS A 85 6.16 -0.13 -19.78
N VAL A 86 6.99 0.26 -20.70
CA VAL A 86 7.64 1.58 -20.73
C VAL A 86 7.01 2.42 -21.84
N TYR A 87 6.57 3.62 -21.47
CA TYR A 87 6.02 4.60 -22.39
C TYR A 87 6.89 5.84 -22.39
N ILE A 88 7.19 6.37 -23.56
CA ILE A 88 8.10 7.51 -23.75
C ILE A 88 7.34 8.61 -24.50
N CYS A 89 7.47 9.84 -24.02
CA CYS A 89 6.88 11.01 -24.66
C CYS A 89 7.59 11.31 -26.01
N GLU A 90 6.83 11.64 -27.03
CA GLU A 90 7.33 11.98 -28.36
C GLU A 90 8.39 13.08 -28.33
N SER A 91 8.14 14.09 -27.52
CA SER A 91 9.07 15.22 -27.34
C SER A 91 8.77 16.01 -26.08
N CYS A 92 9.80 16.46 -25.39
CA CYS A 92 9.68 17.41 -24.26
C CYS A 92 10.36 18.76 -24.55
N ASN A 93 10.71 19.01 -25.82
CA ASN A 93 11.33 20.27 -26.21
C ASN A 93 10.34 21.45 -26.07
N ARG A 94 10.81 22.59 -25.58
CA ARG A 94 10.04 23.80 -25.34
C ARG A 94 8.74 23.57 -24.58
N CYS A 95 8.78 22.65 -23.60
CA CYS A 95 7.63 22.32 -22.76
C CYS A 95 7.64 23.12 -21.46
N GLY A 96 6.68 24.05 -21.28
CA GLY A 96 6.54 24.86 -20.06
C GLY A 96 6.27 24.04 -18.80
N TYR A 97 5.77 22.80 -18.93
CA TYR A 97 5.51 21.89 -17.81
C TYR A 97 6.72 21.02 -17.45
N LYS A 98 7.85 21.11 -18.16
CA LYS A 98 9.01 20.21 -18.01
C LYS A 98 9.48 20.09 -16.55
N LYS A 99 9.69 21.22 -15.86
CA LYS A 99 10.14 21.24 -14.45
C LYS A 99 9.18 20.48 -13.50
N LYS A 100 7.87 20.69 -13.64
CA LYS A 100 6.85 20.03 -12.82
C LYS A 100 6.65 18.56 -13.18
N CYS A 101 6.68 18.25 -14.49
CA CYS A 101 6.46 16.91 -15.02
C CYS A 101 7.65 15.96 -14.77
N GLN A 102 8.87 16.46 -14.82
CA GLN A 102 10.12 15.69 -14.71
C GLN A 102 10.90 16.00 -13.42
N ARG A 103 10.25 16.41 -12.36
CA ARG A 103 10.88 16.84 -11.10
C ARG A 103 11.79 15.79 -10.43
N TYR A 104 11.68 14.53 -10.81
CA TYR A 104 12.50 13.43 -10.27
C TYR A 104 13.61 12.98 -11.23
N VAL A 105 13.74 13.60 -12.40
CA VAL A 105 14.83 13.32 -13.33
C VAL A 105 16.10 14.01 -12.84
N LYS A 106 17.22 13.28 -12.88
CA LYS A 106 18.51 13.83 -12.45
C LYS A 106 18.91 15.03 -13.33
N PRO A 107 19.47 16.10 -12.76
CA PRO A 107 19.86 17.30 -13.51
C PRO A 107 20.92 17.03 -14.60
N THR A 108 21.72 15.99 -14.45
CA THR A 108 22.80 15.58 -15.37
C THR A 108 22.29 14.95 -16.68
N THR A 109 20.99 14.69 -16.81
CA THR A 109 20.44 14.10 -18.02
C THR A 109 20.23 15.19 -19.08
N GLU A 110 20.96 15.13 -20.18
CA GLU A 110 20.74 16.01 -21.33
C GLU A 110 19.38 15.75 -21.98
N ASN A 111 18.61 16.82 -22.23
CA ASN A 111 17.31 16.78 -22.90
C ASN A 111 16.39 15.61 -22.52
N PRO A 112 16.10 15.39 -21.22
CA PRO A 112 15.32 14.25 -20.81
C PRO A 112 13.90 14.37 -21.38
N VAL A 113 13.40 13.27 -21.92
CA VAL A 113 11.99 13.10 -22.28
C VAL A 113 11.24 12.42 -21.14
N LYS A 114 9.93 12.70 -21.01
CA LYS A 114 9.10 12.04 -20.01
C LYS A 114 8.99 10.56 -20.32
N ARG A 115 9.31 9.74 -19.34
CA ARG A 115 9.16 8.29 -19.34
C ARG A 115 8.28 7.88 -18.17
N ILE A 116 7.37 6.96 -18.40
CA ILE A 116 6.56 6.31 -17.36
C ILE A 116 6.68 4.79 -17.49
N GLU A 117 6.53 4.11 -16.37
CA GLU A 117 6.53 2.65 -16.30
C GLU A 117 5.21 2.19 -15.67
N ILE A 118 4.55 1.28 -16.32
CA ILE A 118 3.29 0.69 -15.89
C ILE A 118 3.50 -0.81 -15.72
N THR A 119 2.96 -1.36 -14.66
CA THR A 119 2.99 -2.80 -14.39
C THR A 119 1.56 -3.34 -14.45
N PRO A 120 1.07 -3.78 -15.61
CA PRO A 120 -0.35 -4.16 -15.80
C PRO A 120 -0.81 -5.24 -14.82
N ALA A 121 0.04 -6.23 -14.56
CA ALA A 121 -0.27 -7.29 -13.59
C ALA A 121 -0.46 -6.75 -12.17
N TYR A 122 0.36 -5.78 -11.75
CA TYR A 122 0.18 -5.12 -10.46
C TYR A 122 -1.08 -4.26 -10.44
N ASP A 123 -1.34 -3.49 -11.49
CA ASP A 123 -2.54 -2.64 -11.55
C ASP A 123 -3.82 -3.48 -11.50
N ALA A 124 -3.84 -4.67 -12.11
CA ALA A 124 -4.97 -5.60 -12.04
C ALA A 124 -5.21 -6.12 -10.61
N VAL A 125 -4.19 -6.68 -9.95
CA VAL A 125 -4.36 -7.19 -8.58
C VAL A 125 -4.65 -6.07 -7.58
N LEU A 126 -4.12 -4.87 -7.83
CA LEU A 126 -4.38 -3.68 -7.03
C LEU A 126 -5.83 -3.20 -7.19
N ALA A 127 -6.40 -3.22 -8.38
CA ALA A 127 -7.79 -2.88 -8.62
C ALA A 127 -8.75 -3.84 -7.89
N GLU A 128 -8.48 -5.15 -7.96
CA GLU A 128 -9.24 -6.16 -7.20
C GLU A 128 -9.16 -5.91 -5.67
N ASN A 129 -7.96 -5.62 -5.17
CA ASN A 129 -7.75 -5.28 -3.77
C ASN A 129 -8.49 -3.99 -3.38
N GLN A 130 -8.48 -2.95 -4.22
CA GLN A 130 -9.20 -1.70 -3.97
C GLN A 130 -10.72 -1.90 -3.93
N ASN A 131 -11.28 -2.69 -4.84
CA ASN A 131 -12.71 -3.00 -4.85
C ASN A 131 -13.12 -3.67 -3.53
N ARG A 132 -12.35 -4.65 -3.06
CA ARG A 132 -12.60 -5.28 -1.75
C ARG A 132 -12.44 -4.29 -0.59
N LEU A 133 -11.39 -3.46 -0.64
CA LEU A 133 -11.07 -2.47 0.39
C LEU A 133 -12.21 -1.44 0.59
N LEU A 134 -12.91 -1.08 -0.49
CA LEU A 134 -14.00 -0.11 -0.49
C LEU A 134 -15.38 -0.73 -0.25
N SER A 135 -15.52 -2.04 -0.28
CA SER A 135 -16.76 -2.73 0.08
C SER A 135 -17.10 -2.56 1.56
N ASP A 136 -18.36 -2.73 1.93
CA ASP A 136 -18.83 -2.66 3.33
C ASP A 136 -18.05 -3.62 4.22
N THR A 137 -17.85 -4.86 3.76
CA THR A 137 -17.03 -5.86 4.46
C THR A 137 -15.58 -5.35 4.63
N GLY A 138 -14.97 -4.82 3.60
CA GLY A 138 -13.60 -4.29 3.65
C GLY A 138 -13.47 -3.09 4.60
N ILE A 139 -14.46 -2.20 4.63
CA ILE A 139 -14.52 -1.08 5.56
C ILE A 139 -14.57 -1.60 7.00
N GLN A 140 -15.45 -2.57 7.28
CA GLN A 140 -15.59 -3.14 8.62
C GLN A 140 -14.33 -3.89 9.08
N LEU A 141 -13.72 -4.68 8.19
CA LEU A 141 -12.46 -5.38 8.49
C LEU A 141 -11.33 -4.42 8.83
N ARG A 142 -11.21 -3.30 8.11
CA ARG A 142 -10.21 -2.26 8.40
C ARG A 142 -10.45 -1.55 9.74
N MET A 143 -11.70 -1.25 10.06
CA MET A 143 -12.07 -0.69 11.36
C MET A 143 -11.71 -1.66 12.50
N ASN A 144 -12.08 -2.92 12.37
CA ASN A 144 -11.76 -3.94 13.37
C ASN A 144 -10.25 -4.09 13.57
N ARG A 145 -9.47 -4.10 12.48
CA ARG A 145 -8.01 -4.15 12.57
C ARG A 145 -7.46 -2.93 13.32
N SER A 146 -7.92 -1.73 12.98
CA SER A 146 -7.47 -0.50 13.64
C SER A 146 -7.74 -0.57 15.15
N ILE A 147 -8.97 -0.92 15.55
CA ILE A 147 -9.35 -1.06 16.96
C ILE A 147 -8.47 -2.10 17.68
N GLN A 148 -8.23 -3.26 17.04
CA GLN A 148 -7.45 -4.33 17.67
C GLN A 148 -5.97 -3.96 17.84
N VAL A 149 -5.35 -3.39 16.81
CA VAL A 149 -3.91 -3.10 16.80
C VAL A 149 -3.62 -1.82 17.59
N GLU A 150 -4.35 -0.75 17.33
CA GLU A 150 -4.14 0.53 18.02
C GLU A 150 -4.53 0.44 19.50
N GLY A 151 -5.59 -0.30 19.82
CA GLY A 151 -5.98 -0.58 21.20
C GLY A 151 -4.91 -1.36 21.95
N ALA A 152 -4.32 -2.40 21.34
CA ALA A 152 -3.21 -3.13 21.95
C ALA A 152 -1.99 -2.24 22.20
N PHE A 153 -1.58 -1.43 21.21
CA PHE A 153 -0.48 -0.49 21.37
C PHE A 153 -0.80 0.62 22.38
N GLY A 154 -2.05 1.06 22.46
CA GLY A 154 -2.53 2.00 23.47
C GLY A 154 -2.29 1.47 24.87
N VAL A 155 -2.77 0.27 25.18
CA VAL A 155 -2.55 -0.38 26.49
C VAL A 155 -1.06 -0.55 26.77
N LEU A 156 -0.27 -1.07 25.82
CA LEU A 156 1.17 -1.26 26.02
C LEU A 156 1.89 0.06 26.33
N LYS A 157 1.58 1.14 25.61
CA LYS A 157 2.28 2.42 25.75
C LYS A 157 1.78 3.28 26.90
N GLN A 158 0.47 3.29 27.13
CA GLN A 158 -0.17 4.19 28.12
C GLN A 158 -0.32 3.48 29.47
N ASP A 159 -0.94 2.30 29.49
CA ASP A 159 -1.28 1.63 30.74
C ASP A 159 -0.07 0.89 31.33
N LEU A 160 0.74 0.23 30.47
CA LEU A 160 1.94 -0.49 30.89
C LEU A 160 3.23 0.34 30.78
N GLY A 161 3.14 1.60 30.38
CA GLY A 161 4.28 2.54 30.32
C GLY A 161 5.37 2.16 29.31
N PHE A 162 5.12 1.18 28.41
CA PHE A 162 6.11 0.68 27.46
C PHE A 162 6.23 1.59 26.24
N ARG A 163 6.93 2.71 26.39
CA ARG A 163 7.05 3.75 25.36
C ARG A 163 8.22 3.55 24.40
N ARG A 164 9.22 2.76 24.77
CA ARG A 164 10.43 2.52 23.95
C ARG A 164 11.05 1.16 24.24
N LEU A 165 11.78 0.64 23.27
CA LEU A 165 12.60 -0.57 23.43
C LEU A 165 13.81 -0.25 24.32
N LEU A 166 14.00 -1.01 25.39
CA LEU A 166 15.09 -0.82 26.36
C LEU A 166 16.33 -1.62 26.00
N HIS A 167 16.21 -2.61 25.11
CA HIS A 167 17.28 -3.51 24.71
C HIS A 167 17.77 -3.21 23.29
N ARG A 168 19.04 -3.54 23.03
CA ARG A 168 19.67 -3.47 21.72
C ARG A 168 19.91 -4.88 21.17
N GLY A 169 19.94 -4.97 19.83
CA GLY A 169 20.11 -6.24 19.11
C GLY A 169 18.79 -7.01 18.92
N SER A 170 18.63 -7.59 17.73
CA SER A 170 17.38 -8.24 17.31
C SER A 170 16.94 -9.34 18.29
N GLY A 171 17.85 -10.22 18.73
CA GLY A 171 17.52 -11.32 19.64
C GLY A 171 16.96 -10.85 21.00
N ASN A 172 17.56 -9.84 21.61
CA ASN A 172 17.09 -9.32 22.90
C ASN A 172 15.78 -8.53 22.77
N VAL A 173 15.62 -7.79 21.68
CA VAL A 173 14.36 -7.10 21.35
C VAL A 173 13.22 -8.11 21.18
N HIS A 174 13.43 -9.22 20.46
CA HIS A 174 12.42 -10.26 20.30
C HIS A 174 12.03 -10.89 21.64
N LYS A 175 13.00 -11.27 22.48
CA LYS A 175 12.73 -11.84 23.81
C LYS A 175 11.85 -10.90 24.64
N MET A 176 12.19 -9.61 24.66
CA MET A 176 11.42 -8.62 25.38
C MET A 176 10.01 -8.46 24.83
N LEU A 177 9.84 -8.43 23.49
CA LEU A 177 8.52 -8.35 22.85
C LEU A 177 7.67 -9.58 23.15
N TYR A 178 8.25 -10.79 23.21
CA TYR A 178 7.52 -12.00 23.60
C TYR A 178 7.01 -11.91 25.03
N LEU A 179 7.87 -11.53 25.99
CA LEU A 179 7.47 -11.38 27.39
C LEU A 179 6.36 -10.30 27.54
N LEU A 180 6.50 -9.17 26.85
CA LEU A 180 5.51 -8.12 26.85
C LEU A 180 4.17 -8.58 26.28
N SER A 181 4.20 -9.33 25.18
CA SER A 181 3.00 -9.89 24.54
C SER A 181 2.32 -10.94 25.43
N MET A 182 3.09 -11.77 26.12
CA MET A 182 2.56 -12.74 27.09
C MET A 182 1.87 -12.02 28.26
N GLY A 183 2.53 -11.01 28.85
CA GLY A 183 1.93 -10.21 29.92
C GLY A 183 0.63 -9.50 29.49
N PHE A 184 0.65 -8.91 28.31
CA PHE A 184 -0.55 -8.29 27.72
C PHE A 184 -1.70 -9.30 27.52
N ASN A 185 -1.39 -10.48 26.99
CA ASN A 185 -2.39 -11.51 26.75
C ASN A 185 -2.96 -12.07 28.05
N LEU A 186 -2.12 -12.28 29.09
CA LEU A 186 -2.57 -12.71 30.41
C LEU A 186 -3.49 -11.66 31.07
N ALA A 187 -3.10 -10.38 31.03
CA ALA A 187 -3.94 -9.30 31.55
C ALA A 187 -5.29 -9.22 30.83
N LYS A 188 -5.27 -9.36 29.49
CA LYS A 188 -6.49 -9.38 28.70
C LYS A 188 -7.39 -10.60 29.00
N LEU A 189 -6.81 -11.77 29.19
CA LEU A 189 -7.52 -13.00 29.58
C LEU A 189 -8.13 -12.81 30.98
N HIS A 190 -7.38 -12.33 31.95
CA HIS A 190 -7.84 -12.05 33.31
C HIS A 190 -9.07 -11.11 33.28
N ASN A 191 -8.97 -9.98 32.59
CA ASN A 191 -10.08 -9.04 32.45
C ASN A 191 -11.31 -9.65 31.79
N ARG A 192 -11.13 -10.57 30.85
CA ARG A 192 -12.26 -11.31 30.22
C ARG A 192 -12.92 -12.28 31.19
N ILE A 193 -12.13 -12.98 31.99
CA ILE A 193 -12.63 -13.89 33.04
C ILE A 193 -13.46 -13.09 34.05
N GLN A 194 -12.91 -12.00 34.58
CA GLN A 194 -13.59 -11.14 35.54
C GLN A 194 -14.90 -10.56 35.00
N ALA A 195 -14.95 -10.25 33.69
CA ALA A 195 -16.13 -9.70 33.05
C ALA A 195 -17.12 -10.79 32.54
N GLY A 196 -16.90 -12.09 32.83
CA GLY A 196 -17.75 -13.21 32.36
C GLY A 196 -17.78 -13.37 30.83
N ARG A 197 -16.76 -12.86 30.12
CA ARG A 197 -16.70 -12.83 28.64
C ARG A 197 -15.72 -13.87 28.05
N VAL A 198 -15.48 -14.94 28.77
CA VAL A 198 -14.72 -16.09 28.24
C VAL A 198 -15.54 -16.78 27.17
N ASN A 199 -14.93 -17.20 26.08
CA ASN A 199 -15.56 -17.82 24.91
C ASN A 199 -16.51 -16.92 24.09
N THR A 200 -16.53 -15.61 24.33
CA THR A 200 -17.25 -14.67 23.46
C THR A 200 -16.30 -14.09 22.40
N THR A 201 -16.75 -13.98 21.16
CA THR A 201 -16.03 -13.23 20.12
C THR A 201 -16.10 -11.74 20.43
N LEU A 202 -14.99 -11.02 20.32
CA LEU A 202 -14.93 -9.56 20.55
C LEU A 202 -15.78 -8.78 19.55
N PHE A 203 -15.97 -9.33 18.36
CA PHE A 203 -16.73 -8.72 17.27
C PHE A 203 -17.53 -9.82 16.58
N THR A 204 -18.82 -9.86 16.83
CA THR A 204 -19.75 -10.64 16.01
C THR A 204 -19.83 -9.96 14.64
N ALA A 205 -19.41 -10.64 13.59
CA ALA A 205 -19.78 -10.23 12.25
C ALA A 205 -21.30 -10.18 12.19
N LYS A 206 -21.88 -9.03 11.87
CA LYS A 206 -23.32 -8.96 11.59
C LYS A 206 -23.57 -9.87 10.40
N GLN A 207 -24.25 -10.97 10.62
CA GLN A 207 -24.83 -11.75 9.54
C GLN A 207 -25.89 -10.83 8.91
N THR A 208 -25.56 -10.28 7.75
CA THR A 208 -26.59 -9.69 6.88
C THR A 208 -27.43 -10.84 6.37
N ALA A 209 -28.67 -10.89 6.83
CA ALA A 209 -29.72 -11.75 6.28
C ALA A 209 -30.00 -11.36 4.82
#